data_683db0d64d614cb7222d13310889f954
#
_entry.id   683db0d64d614cb7222d13310889f954
#
_cell.length_a   1.000
_cell.length_b   1.000
_cell.length_c   1.000
_cell.angle_alpha   90.00
_cell.angle_beta   90.00
_cell.angle_gamma   90.00
#
_symmetry.space_group_name_H-M   'P 1'
#
loop_
_entity.id
_entity.type
_entity.pdbx_description
1 polymer ?
#
loop_
_entity_poly.entity_id
_entity_poly.type
_entity_poly.pdbx_seq_one_letter_code
_entity_poly.pdbx_strand_id
1 'polypeptide(L)'
;TLAAALWAAVASVVGARGRRPEMVASARNALLATAVLSTLSAVSLLVLLFGHEFGVRYVYEHVSSYLKPAYILAAFWAGLEGSQLLWLWMLALFTGILVLRRPTWDSQLRPYAMAVLAFTQAFFAFLLITLTNPFELMPVVPAEGVSLNPLLQNFWMVIHPPIIFASYALWTIPFAYAFAALVTGQLHAAWLLGTRRWMLAAWASLGIGILVG
;
A
#
# COMPACT_ATOMS: atom_id res chain seq x y z
N THR A 1 6.30 0.65 10.68
CA THR A 1 5.75 1.27 9.45
C THR A 1 5.24 2.70 9.72
N LEU A 2 4.31 2.94 10.66
CA LEU A 2 3.71 4.25 10.94
C LEU A 2 4.76 5.33 11.27
N ALA A 3 5.66 5.10 12.21
CA ALA A 3 6.69 6.05 12.59
C ALA A 3 7.60 6.45 11.40
N ALA A 4 7.98 5.49 10.57
CA ALA A 4 8.79 5.75 9.37
C ALA A 4 8.02 6.61 8.34
N ALA A 5 6.73 6.33 8.12
CA ALA A 5 5.89 7.12 7.22
C ALA A 5 5.66 8.56 7.74
N LEU A 6 5.39 8.73 9.03
CA LEU A 6 5.27 10.06 9.66
C LEU A 6 6.57 10.85 9.57
N TRP A 7 7.70 10.21 9.88
CA TRP A 7 9.01 10.83 9.71
C TRP A 7 9.26 11.26 8.26
N ALA A 8 8.97 10.39 7.29
CA ALA A 8 9.11 10.70 5.88
C ALA A 8 8.27 11.91 5.46
N ALA A 9 7.02 12.03 5.94
CA ALA A 9 6.16 13.16 5.64
C ALA A 9 6.75 14.47 6.18
N VAL A 10 7.13 14.49 7.45
CA VAL A 10 7.70 15.68 8.11
C VAL A 10 9.04 16.06 7.49
N ALA A 11 9.97 15.10 7.36
CA ALA A 11 11.32 15.34 6.83
C ALA A 11 11.29 15.80 5.37
N SER A 12 10.32 15.35 4.57
CA SER A 12 10.11 15.82 3.19
C SER A 12 9.76 17.31 3.16
N VAL A 13 8.78 17.75 3.95
CA VAL A 13 8.35 19.16 3.97
C VAL A 13 9.42 20.07 4.56
N VAL A 14 10.01 19.67 5.69
CA VAL A 14 11.08 20.45 6.38
C VAL A 14 12.30 20.55 5.48
N GLY A 15 12.69 19.45 4.82
CA GLY A 15 13.80 19.43 3.88
C GLY A 15 13.58 20.32 2.66
N ALA A 16 12.35 20.30 2.10
CA ALA A 16 12.00 21.15 0.96
C ALA A 16 12.03 22.64 1.32
N ARG A 17 11.35 23.03 2.40
CA ARG A 17 11.26 24.44 2.84
C ARG A 17 12.60 24.98 3.33
N GLY A 18 13.35 24.17 4.06
CA GLY A 18 14.66 24.55 4.61
C GLY A 18 15.82 24.41 3.63
N ARG A 19 15.58 23.98 2.38
CA ARG A 19 16.62 23.67 1.38
C ARG A 19 17.70 22.70 1.92
N ARG A 20 17.28 21.69 2.70
CA ARG A 20 18.14 20.72 3.39
C ARG A 20 18.09 19.38 2.65
N PRO A 21 19.01 19.11 1.71
CA PRO A 21 18.99 17.89 0.91
C PRO A 21 19.17 16.61 1.76
N GLU A 22 19.86 16.70 2.89
CA GLU A 22 20.01 15.60 3.84
C GLU A 22 18.69 15.16 4.46
N MET A 23 17.78 16.10 4.75
CA MET A 23 16.44 15.80 5.26
C MET A 23 15.58 15.11 4.19
N VAL A 24 15.66 15.58 2.94
CA VAL A 24 14.97 14.93 1.81
C VAL A 24 15.52 13.52 1.57
N ALA A 25 16.84 13.32 1.71
CA ALA A 25 17.45 12.00 1.62
C ALA A 25 17.00 11.07 2.78
N SER A 26 16.89 11.60 4.00
CA SER A 26 16.35 10.89 5.15
C SER A 26 14.90 10.47 4.92
N ALA A 27 14.07 11.38 4.41
CA ALA A 27 12.67 11.08 4.05
C ALA A 27 12.57 9.97 3.02
N ARG A 28 13.41 10.01 1.98
CA ARG A 28 13.49 8.93 0.97
C ARG A 28 13.82 7.59 1.62
N ASN A 29 14.82 7.55 2.48
CA ASN A 29 15.23 6.31 3.16
C ASN A 29 14.11 5.79 4.08
N ALA A 30 13.36 6.68 4.74
CA ALA A 30 12.21 6.31 5.55
C ALA A 30 11.07 5.73 4.71
N LEU A 31 10.80 6.25 3.49
CA LEU A 31 9.84 5.65 2.56
C LEU A 31 10.29 4.25 2.09
N LEU A 32 11.58 4.05 1.83
CA LEU A 32 12.13 2.72 1.52
C LEU A 32 11.98 1.77 2.71
N ALA A 33 12.23 2.26 3.94
CA ALA A 33 12.00 1.48 5.15
C ALA A 33 10.51 1.11 5.30
N THR A 34 9.59 2.04 4.97
CA THR A 34 8.14 1.74 4.96
C THR A 34 7.80 0.64 3.96
N ALA A 35 8.40 0.63 2.77
CA ALA A 35 8.21 -0.43 1.78
C ALA A 35 8.71 -1.80 2.29
N VAL A 36 9.89 -1.83 2.91
CA VAL A 36 10.42 -3.06 3.51
C VAL A 36 9.52 -3.56 4.65
N LEU A 37 9.15 -2.69 5.59
CA LEU A 37 8.35 -3.05 6.75
C LEU A 37 6.92 -3.49 6.35
N SER A 38 6.29 -2.85 5.36
CA SER A 38 4.99 -3.29 4.85
C SER A 38 5.09 -4.62 4.11
N THR A 39 6.18 -4.87 3.40
CA THR A 39 6.45 -6.17 2.78
C THR A 39 6.61 -7.27 3.84
N LEU A 40 7.36 -7.02 4.90
CA LEU A 40 7.48 -7.96 6.00
C LEU A 40 6.12 -8.25 6.65
N SER A 41 5.28 -7.23 6.86
CA SER A 41 3.93 -7.41 7.40
C SER A 41 3.05 -8.25 6.46
N ALA A 42 3.10 -7.98 5.15
CA ALA A 42 2.34 -8.74 4.15
C ALA A 42 2.79 -10.21 4.09
N VAL A 43 4.10 -10.44 4.06
CA VAL A 43 4.66 -11.80 4.11
C VAL A 43 4.29 -12.52 5.40
N SER A 44 4.36 -11.83 6.55
CA SER A 44 3.95 -12.42 7.84
C SER A 44 2.49 -12.87 7.82
N LEU A 45 1.57 -12.03 7.30
CA LEU A 45 0.17 -12.42 7.19
C LEU A 45 -0.02 -13.62 6.23
N LEU A 46 0.70 -13.67 5.11
CA LEU A 46 0.66 -14.82 4.20
C LEU A 46 1.16 -16.10 4.89
N VAL A 47 2.25 -16.01 5.64
CA VAL A 47 2.78 -17.16 6.40
C VAL A 47 1.75 -17.67 7.40
N LEU A 48 1.07 -16.78 8.13
CA LEU A 48 0.02 -17.15 9.10
C LEU A 48 -1.20 -17.79 8.40
N LEU A 49 -1.62 -17.25 7.24
CA LEU A 49 -2.74 -17.80 6.46
C LEU A 49 -2.43 -19.21 5.94
N PHE A 50 -1.26 -19.42 5.34
CA PHE A 50 -0.84 -20.74 4.84
C PHE A 50 -0.47 -21.71 5.97
N GLY A 51 -0.05 -21.20 7.13
CA GLY A 51 0.21 -21.98 8.34
C GLY A 51 -1.05 -22.39 9.10
N HIS A 52 -2.24 -21.89 8.70
CA HIS A 52 -3.50 -22.13 9.40
C HIS A 52 -3.43 -21.75 10.89
N GLU A 53 -2.80 -20.61 11.19
CA GLU A 53 -2.61 -20.14 12.55
C GLU A 53 -3.91 -19.54 13.13
N PHE A 54 -4.86 -20.42 13.47
CA PHE A 54 -6.20 -20.03 13.95
C PHE A 54 -6.19 -19.27 15.28
N GLY A 55 -5.07 -19.14 15.93
CA GLY A 55 -4.86 -18.21 17.06
C GLY A 55 -4.91 -16.74 16.66
N VAL A 56 -4.76 -16.43 15.36
CA VAL A 56 -4.93 -15.09 14.79
C VAL A 56 -6.36 -14.95 14.28
N ARG A 57 -7.11 -13.94 14.78
CA ARG A 57 -8.53 -13.74 14.44
C ARG A 57 -8.79 -13.70 12.94
N TYR A 58 -7.97 -12.93 12.20
CA TYR A 58 -8.11 -12.80 10.75
C TYR A 58 -7.98 -14.14 10.02
N VAL A 59 -7.04 -14.98 10.44
CA VAL A 59 -6.84 -16.32 9.88
C VAL A 59 -8.03 -17.21 10.20
N TYR A 60 -8.48 -17.20 11.44
CA TYR A 60 -9.66 -17.97 11.88
C TYR A 60 -10.90 -17.63 11.06
N GLU A 61 -11.16 -16.35 10.80
CA GLU A 61 -12.37 -15.89 10.10
C GLU A 61 -12.34 -16.19 8.58
N HIS A 62 -11.16 -16.34 7.96
CA HIS A 62 -11.03 -16.39 6.50
C HIS A 62 -10.42 -17.67 5.96
N VAL A 63 -9.89 -18.57 6.78
CA VAL A 63 -9.23 -19.81 6.35
C VAL A 63 -9.77 -21.01 7.09
N SER A 64 -9.76 -22.17 6.45
CA SER A 64 -9.98 -23.49 7.05
C SER A 64 -8.96 -24.49 6.53
N SER A 65 -8.77 -25.61 7.22
CA SER A 65 -7.84 -26.68 6.81
C SER A 65 -8.19 -27.33 5.48
N TYR A 66 -9.45 -27.19 5.01
CA TYR A 66 -9.93 -27.73 3.73
C TYR A 66 -9.85 -26.73 2.57
N LEU A 67 -9.47 -25.48 2.83
CA LEU A 67 -9.48 -24.43 1.82
C LEU A 67 -8.36 -24.63 0.80
N LYS A 68 -8.69 -24.54 -0.49
CA LYS A 68 -7.67 -24.68 -1.56
C LYS A 68 -6.62 -23.55 -1.51
N PRO A 69 -5.35 -23.82 -1.84
CA PRO A 69 -4.27 -22.83 -1.75
C PRO A 69 -4.55 -21.50 -2.47
N ALA A 70 -5.22 -21.53 -3.63
CA ALA A 70 -5.59 -20.30 -4.35
C ALA A 70 -6.56 -19.42 -3.54
N TYR A 71 -7.44 -20.02 -2.76
CA TYR A 71 -8.38 -19.29 -1.91
C TYR A 71 -7.76 -18.87 -0.57
N ILE A 72 -6.76 -19.62 -0.08
CA ILE A 72 -5.92 -19.14 1.05
C ILE A 72 -5.19 -17.86 0.64
N LEU A 73 -4.65 -17.80 -0.59
CA LEU A 73 -4.07 -16.57 -1.12
C LEU A 73 -5.13 -15.45 -1.20
N ALA A 74 -6.34 -15.76 -1.68
CA ALA A 74 -7.44 -14.78 -1.76
C ALA A 74 -7.90 -14.31 -0.38
N ALA A 75 -7.79 -15.13 0.65
CA ALA A 75 -8.08 -14.76 2.03
C ALA A 75 -7.24 -13.56 2.51
N PHE A 76 -6.05 -13.33 1.92
CA PHE A 76 -5.24 -12.17 2.26
C PHE A 76 -5.98 -10.83 2.06
N TRP A 77 -6.85 -10.72 1.07
CA TRP A 77 -7.63 -9.50 0.80
C TRP A 77 -9.14 -9.67 0.95
N ALA A 78 -9.58 -10.78 1.52
CA ALA A 78 -11.01 -11.06 1.66
C ALA A 78 -11.71 -10.20 2.73
N GLY A 79 -10.97 -9.82 3.78
CA GLY A 79 -11.44 -8.96 4.84
C GLY A 79 -10.91 -7.53 4.73
N LEU A 80 -11.45 -6.64 5.55
CA LEU A 80 -11.09 -5.23 5.59
C LEU A 80 -9.61 -5.02 5.97
N GLU A 81 -9.14 -5.75 6.99
CA GLU A 81 -7.79 -5.67 7.54
C GLU A 81 -6.74 -6.04 6.51
N GLY A 82 -6.93 -7.18 5.86
CA GLY A 82 -6.03 -7.66 4.82
C GLY A 82 -6.06 -6.78 3.55
N SER A 83 -7.24 -6.30 3.15
CA SER A 83 -7.40 -5.35 2.04
C SER A 83 -6.64 -4.05 2.27
N GLN A 84 -6.72 -3.49 3.48
CA GLN A 84 -5.99 -2.28 3.83
C GLN A 84 -4.47 -2.51 3.89
N LEU A 85 -4.03 -3.68 4.39
CA LEU A 85 -2.62 -4.05 4.37
C LEU A 85 -2.11 -4.21 2.91
N LEU A 86 -2.90 -4.83 2.03
CA LEU A 86 -2.58 -4.96 0.61
C LEU A 86 -2.43 -3.58 -0.04
N TRP A 87 -3.34 -2.66 0.23
CA TRP A 87 -3.29 -1.30 -0.31
C TRP A 87 -2.05 -0.54 0.17
N LEU A 88 -1.80 -0.54 1.49
CA LEU A 88 -0.58 0.05 2.06
C LEU A 88 0.67 -0.54 1.43
N TRP A 89 0.74 -1.87 1.31
CA TRP A 89 1.89 -2.57 0.76
C TRP A 89 2.15 -2.18 -0.70
N MET A 90 1.13 -2.22 -1.57
CA MET A 90 1.25 -1.81 -2.97
C MET A 90 1.66 -0.34 -3.11
N LEU A 91 1.04 0.56 -2.32
CA LEU A 91 1.39 1.97 -2.31
C LEU A 91 2.85 2.19 -1.88
N ALA A 92 3.30 1.47 -0.85
CA ALA A 92 4.68 1.56 -0.37
C ALA A 92 5.69 1.02 -1.40
N LEU A 93 5.38 -0.08 -2.09
CA LEU A 93 6.21 -0.61 -3.17
C LEU A 93 6.33 0.36 -4.35
N PHE A 94 5.21 0.90 -4.84
CA PHE A 94 5.23 1.86 -5.95
C PHE A 94 5.92 3.17 -5.55
N THR A 95 5.74 3.62 -4.31
CA THR A 95 6.49 4.75 -3.76
C THR A 95 7.99 4.43 -3.70
N GLY A 96 8.37 3.24 -3.26
CA GLY A 96 9.75 2.78 -3.25
C GLY A 96 10.39 2.82 -4.65
N ILE A 97 9.69 2.30 -5.67
CA ILE A 97 10.13 2.37 -7.08
C ILE A 97 10.27 3.83 -7.53
N LEU A 98 9.33 4.69 -7.16
CA LEU A 98 9.36 6.12 -7.51
C LEU A 98 10.60 6.81 -6.92
N VAL A 99 10.88 6.63 -5.63
CA VAL A 99 11.96 7.34 -4.94
C VAL A 99 13.34 6.79 -5.26
N LEU A 100 13.45 5.58 -5.79
CA LEU A 100 14.68 5.03 -6.33
C LEU A 100 15.04 5.66 -7.68
N ARG A 101 14.06 6.04 -8.49
CA ARG A 101 14.28 6.80 -9.73
C ARG A 101 14.58 8.26 -9.37
N ARG A 102 15.50 8.91 -10.13
CA ARG A 102 15.91 10.30 -9.88
C ARG A 102 15.86 11.12 -11.17
N PRO A 103 14.68 11.31 -11.78
CA PRO A 103 14.58 12.20 -12.92
C PRO A 103 14.83 13.65 -12.50
N THR A 104 15.35 14.47 -13.42
CA THR A 104 15.70 15.87 -13.13
C THR A 104 14.49 16.80 -13.11
N TRP A 105 13.41 16.43 -13.83
CA TRP A 105 12.22 17.27 -14.00
C TRP A 105 11.42 17.48 -12.70
N ASP A 106 11.58 16.61 -11.70
CA ASP A 106 10.77 16.64 -10.48
C ASP A 106 11.52 17.14 -9.23
N SER A 107 12.73 17.64 -9.38
CA SER A 107 13.62 17.99 -8.25
C SER A 107 12.96 18.90 -7.21
N GLN A 108 12.12 19.86 -7.64
CA GLN A 108 11.40 20.78 -6.75
C GLN A 108 10.05 20.20 -6.28
N LEU A 109 9.38 19.38 -7.08
CA LEU A 109 8.08 18.77 -6.76
C LEU A 109 8.24 17.54 -5.87
N ARG A 110 9.31 16.78 -6.07
CA ARG A 110 9.54 15.49 -5.43
C ARG A 110 9.39 15.50 -3.91
N PRO A 111 9.97 16.43 -3.15
CA PRO A 111 9.84 16.40 -1.70
C PRO A 111 8.38 16.56 -1.25
N TYR A 112 7.61 17.39 -1.93
CA TYR A 112 6.19 17.58 -1.62
C TYR A 112 5.34 16.37 -2.02
N ALA A 113 5.63 15.76 -3.18
CA ALA A 113 4.99 14.51 -3.59
C ALA A 113 5.32 13.37 -2.60
N MET A 114 6.57 13.26 -2.16
CA MET A 114 6.99 12.31 -1.11
C MET A 114 6.23 12.55 0.20
N ALA A 115 5.98 13.80 0.58
CA ALA A 115 5.21 14.11 1.78
C ALA A 115 3.76 13.62 1.68
N VAL A 116 3.09 13.83 0.54
CA VAL A 116 1.72 13.33 0.30
C VAL A 116 1.67 11.81 0.33
N LEU A 117 2.58 11.14 -0.38
CA LEU A 117 2.67 9.67 -0.39
C LEU A 117 2.94 9.11 1.00
N ALA A 118 3.84 9.73 1.76
CA ALA A 118 4.16 9.35 3.13
C ALA A 118 2.96 9.53 4.07
N PHE A 119 2.24 10.64 3.94
CA PHE A 119 1.02 10.90 4.71
C PHE A 119 -0.07 9.86 4.43
N THR A 120 -0.30 9.51 3.16
CA THR A 120 -1.26 8.47 2.79
C THR A 120 -0.85 7.11 3.38
N GLN A 121 0.44 6.76 3.34
CA GLN A 121 0.94 5.52 3.96
C GLN A 121 0.80 5.55 5.49
N ALA A 122 1.06 6.70 6.13
CA ALA A 122 0.86 6.88 7.56
C ALA A 122 -0.61 6.71 7.96
N PHE A 123 -1.54 7.22 7.14
CA PHE A 123 -2.98 7.06 7.34
C PHE A 123 -3.39 5.57 7.35
N PHE A 124 -3.00 4.80 6.33
CA PHE A 124 -3.29 3.35 6.31
C PHE A 124 -2.61 2.60 7.45
N ALA A 125 -1.35 2.93 7.76
CA ALA A 125 -0.64 2.31 8.87
C ALA A 125 -1.28 2.63 10.23
N PHE A 126 -1.84 3.82 10.39
CA PHE A 126 -2.60 4.20 11.58
C PHE A 126 -3.89 3.38 11.70
N LEU A 127 -4.68 3.25 10.62
CA LEU A 127 -5.89 2.43 10.63
C LEU A 127 -5.58 0.97 10.99
N LEU A 128 -4.53 0.39 10.40
CA LEU A 128 -4.11 -0.99 10.66
C LEU A 128 -3.66 -1.23 12.11
N ILE A 129 -3.18 -0.21 12.81
CA ILE A 129 -2.75 -0.36 14.21
C ILE A 129 -3.94 -0.15 15.17
N THR A 130 -4.88 0.74 14.84
CA THR A 130 -5.90 1.20 15.79
C THR A 130 -7.27 0.56 15.58
N LEU A 131 -7.65 0.27 14.33
CA LEU A 131 -9.02 -0.14 13.99
C LEU A 131 -9.09 -1.51 13.28
N THR A 132 -8.09 -1.87 12.48
CA THR A 132 -8.16 -3.00 11.54
C THR A 132 -6.88 -3.83 11.60
N ASN A 133 -6.51 -4.30 12.82
CA ASN A 133 -5.29 -5.05 13.03
C ASN A 133 -5.43 -6.51 12.53
N PRO A 134 -4.76 -6.91 11.42
CA PRO A 134 -4.84 -8.27 10.90
C PRO A 134 -4.09 -9.31 11.75
N PHE A 135 -3.37 -8.86 12.79
CA PHE A 135 -2.58 -9.70 13.69
C PHE A 135 -3.21 -9.81 15.09
N GLU A 136 -4.49 -9.46 15.23
CA GLU A 136 -5.19 -9.58 16.51
C GLU A 136 -5.29 -11.03 16.94
N LEU A 137 -4.90 -11.33 18.18
CA LEU A 137 -4.90 -12.68 18.72
C LEU A 137 -6.27 -13.03 19.35
N MET A 138 -6.66 -14.27 19.21
CA MET A 138 -7.84 -14.85 19.86
C MET A 138 -7.52 -15.20 21.30
N PRO A 139 -8.45 -14.99 22.26
CA PRO A 139 -8.25 -15.39 23.66
C PRO A 139 -8.12 -16.90 23.84
N VAL A 140 -8.77 -17.68 22.98
CA VAL A 140 -8.72 -19.14 22.92
C VAL A 140 -8.46 -19.53 21.48
N VAL A 141 -7.52 -20.44 21.26
CA VAL A 141 -7.20 -20.93 19.92
C VAL A 141 -8.24 -21.95 19.47
N PRO A 142 -9.05 -21.68 18.44
CA PRO A 142 -10.01 -22.64 17.90
C PRO A 142 -9.30 -23.82 17.22
N ALA A 143 -9.96 -24.98 17.21
CA ALA A 143 -9.43 -26.18 16.54
C ALA A 143 -9.51 -26.09 15.01
N GLU A 144 -10.45 -25.27 14.47
CA GLU A 144 -10.68 -25.10 13.04
C GLU A 144 -11.16 -23.68 12.75
N GLY A 145 -10.89 -23.17 11.54
CA GLY A 145 -11.32 -21.85 11.10
C GLY A 145 -12.68 -21.87 10.39
N VAL A 146 -13.29 -20.68 10.30
CA VAL A 146 -14.64 -20.48 9.70
C VAL A 146 -14.63 -20.71 8.19
N SER A 147 -13.48 -20.52 7.55
CA SER A 147 -13.28 -20.59 6.09
C SER A 147 -13.69 -19.32 5.33
N LEU A 148 -13.22 -19.23 4.10
CA LEU A 148 -13.57 -18.13 3.20
C LEU A 148 -15.05 -18.24 2.78
N ASN A 149 -15.75 -17.10 2.77
CA ASN A 149 -17.14 -17.05 2.28
C ASN A 149 -17.24 -17.73 0.90
N PRO A 150 -18.17 -18.68 0.70
CA PRO A 150 -18.33 -19.40 -0.56
C PRO A 150 -18.50 -18.50 -1.80
N LEU A 151 -19.13 -17.32 -1.64
CA LEU A 151 -19.27 -16.34 -2.73
C LEU A 151 -17.93 -15.76 -3.19
N LEU A 152 -16.91 -15.77 -2.33
CA LEU A 152 -15.54 -15.33 -2.66
C LEU A 152 -14.67 -16.47 -3.22
N GLN A 153 -15.15 -17.71 -3.20
CA GLN A 153 -14.45 -18.88 -3.74
C GLN A 153 -14.65 -19.01 -5.26
N ASN A 154 -14.22 -17.99 -5.99
CA ASN A 154 -14.38 -17.86 -7.44
C ASN A 154 -13.07 -17.33 -8.02
N PHE A 155 -12.70 -17.80 -9.21
CA PHE A 155 -11.45 -17.41 -9.88
C PHE A 155 -11.32 -15.88 -10.05
N TRP A 156 -12.39 -15.21 -10.45
CA TRP A 156 -12.38 -13.76 -10.65
C TRP A 156 -12.17 -12.99 -9.34
N MET A 157 -12.72 -13.49 -8.24
CA MET A 157 -12.53 -12.92 -6.91
C MET A 157 -11.10 -13.10 -6.37
N VAL A 158 -10.32 -14.04 -6.93
CA VAL A 158 -8.89 -14.17 -6.62
C VAL A 158 -8.09 -13.07 -7.29
N ILE A 159 -8.38 -12.71 -8.55
CA ILE A 159 -7.54 -11.82 -9.35
C ILE A 159 -8.02 -10.37 -9.39
N HIS A 160 -9.35 -10.13 -9.33
CA HIS A 160 -9.93 -8.78 -9.43
C HIS A 160 -9.45 -7.80 -8.34
N PRO A 161 -9.53 -8.11 -7.03
CA PRO A 161 -9.20 -7.14 -6.00
C PRO A 161 -7.73 -6.69 -6.03
N PRO A 162 -6.72 -7.55 -6.20
CA PRO A 162 -5.33 -7.10 -6.34
C PRO A 162 -5.12 -6.13 -7.50
N ILE A 163 -5.79 -6.34 -8.64
CA ILE A 163 -5.67 -5.46 -9.81
C ILE A 163 -6.28 -4.08 -9.49
N ILE A 164 -7.43 -4.04 -8.83
CA ILE A 164 -8.08 -2.78 -8.41
C ILE A 164 -7.21 -2.05 -7.38
N PHE A 165 -6.71 -2.74 -6.34
CA PHE A 165 -5.84 -2.10 -5.34
C PHE A 165 -4.52 -1.59 -5.94
N ALA A 166 -3.94 -2.32 -6.90
CA ALA A 166 -2.78 -1.83 -7.65
C ALA A 166 -3.10 -0.53 -8.40
N SER A 167 -4.28 -0.43 -9.02
CA SER A 167 -4.73 0.80 -9.68
C SER A 167 -4.84 1.96 -8.68
N TYR A 168 -5.50 1.78 -7.54
CA TYR A 168 -5.66 2.83 -6.53
C TYR A 168 -4.30 3.31 -6.00
N ALA A 169 -3.39 2.38 -5.74
CA ALA A 169 -2.04 2.71 -5.31
C ALA A 169 -1.24 3.47 -6.39
N LEU A 170 -1.40 3.10 -7.67
CA LEU A 170 -0.77 3.79 -8.80
C LEU A 170 -1.32 5.20 -9.00
N TRP A 171 -2.65 5.41 -8.86
CA TRP A 171 -3.26 6.73 -8.96
C TRP A 171 -2.82 7.71 -7.88
N THR A 172 -2.40 7.22 -6.72
CA THR A 172 -1.88 8.08 -5.64
C THR A 172 -0.61 8.83 -6.06
N ILE A 173 0.19 8.30 -7.00
CA ILE A 173 1.42 8.95 -7.48
C ILE A 173 1.13 10.22 -8.27
N PRO A 174 0.37 10.21 -9.38
CA PRO A 174 0.05 11.44 -10.10
C PRO A 174 -0.76 12.43 -9.24
N PHE A 175 -1.62 11.95 -8.34
CA PHE A 175 -2.30 12.78 -7.36
C PHE A 175 -1.30 13.54 -6.47
N ALA A 176 -0.27 12.84 -5.95
CA ALA A 176 0.75 13.47 -5.11
C ALA A 176 1.56 14.54 -5.87
N TYR A 177 1.88 14.31 -7.15
CA TYR A 177 2.54 15.31 -7.98
C TYR A 177 1.62 16.48 -8.34
N ALA A 178 0.34 16.25 -8.60
CA ALA A 178 -0.63 17.33 -8.82
C ALA A 178 -0.73 18.23 -7.58
N PHE A 179 -0.82 17.62 -6.39
CA PHE A 179 -0.82 18.35 -5.12
C PHE A 179 0.49 19.13 -4.93
N ALA A 180 1.63 18.51 -5.22
CA ALA A 180 2.95 19.17 -5.14
C ALA A 180 3.03 20.37 -6.11
N ALA A 181 2.50 20.24 -7.33
CA ALA A 181 2.45 21.32 -8.31
C ALA A 181 1.60 22.49 -7.84
N LEU A 182 0.46 22.23 -7.22
CA LEU A 182 -0.41 23.27 -6.63
C LEU A 182 0.29 23.99 -5.47
N VAL A 183 0.91 23.25 -4.54
CA VAL A 183 1.59 23.83 -3.37
C VAL A 183 2.81 24.67 -3.77
N THR A 184 3.51 24.27 -4.82
CA THR A 184 4.72 24.97 -5.30
C THR A 184 4.45 26.04 -6.35
N GLY A 185 3.22 26.12 -6.89
CA GLY A 185 2.87 27.01 -7.99
C GLY A 185 3.45 26.59 -9.34
N GLN A 186 4.02 25.39 -9.46
CA GLN A 186 4.62 24.86 -10.70
C GLN A 186 3.56 24.17 -11.58
N LEU A 187 2.73 24.95 -12.23
CA LEU A 187 1.57 24.48 -13.01
C LEU A 187 1.90 24.14 -14.47
N HIS A 188 3.16 24.11 -14.85
CA HIS A 188 3.59 23.76 -16.22
C HIS A 188 3.46 22.24 -16.48
N ALA A 189 3.38 21.85 -17.75
CA ALA A 189 3.07 20.48 -18.17
C ALA A 189 4.13 19.41 -17.82
N ALA A 190 5.32 19.80 -17.30
CA ALA A 190 6.40 18.86 -17.06
C ALA A 190 6.03 17.73 -16.09
N TRP A 191 5.28 18.01 -15.03
CA TRP A 191 4.84 16.98 -14.09
C TRP A 191 3.82 16.02 -14.69
N LEU A 192 2.93 16.50 -15.59
CA LEU A 192 2.00 15.64 -16.33
C LEU A 192 2.75 14.65 -17.22
N LEU A 193 3.73 15.16 -17.98
CA LEU A 193 4.56 14.33 -18.86
C LEU A 193 5.39 13.33 -18.03
N GLY A 194 5.94 13.78 -16.92
CA GLY A 194 6.74 12.95 -16.02
C GLY A 194 5.95 11.84 -15.33
N THR A 195 4.68 12.08 -14.98
CA THR A 195 3.80 11.09 -14.34
C THR A 195 2.98 10.28 -15.34
N ARG A 196 3.04 10.57 -16.64
CA ARG A 196 2.24 9.92 -17.68
C ARG A 196 2.27 8.39 -17.63
N ARG A 197 3.45 7.79 -17.40
CA ARG A 197 3.58 6.33 -17.33
C ARG A 197 2.83 5.74 -16.14
N TRP A 198 2.81 6.43 -15.01
CA TRP A 198 2.05 6.05 -13.82
C TRP A 198 0.56 6.16 -14.07
N MET A 199 0.10 7.25 -14.70
CA MET A 199 -1.32 7.44 -15.08
C MET A 199 -1.79 6.35 -16.05
N LEU A 200 -1.01 6.02 -17.07
CA LEU A 200 -1.35 4.97 -18.03
C LEU A 200 -1.40 3.58 -17.36
N ALA A 201 -0.44 3.26 -16.48
CA ALA A 201 -0.45 2.02 -15.73
C ALA A 201 -1.67 1.93 -14.79
N ALA A 202 -1.98 3.01 -14.08
CA ALA A 202 -3.16 3.09 -13.21
C ALA A 202 -4.47 2.93 -13.99
N TRP A 203 -4.59 3.64 -15.11
CA TRP A 203 -5.76 3.56 -15.98
C TRP A 203 -5.95 2.15 -16.58
N ALA A 204 -4.88 1.56 -17.10
CA ALA A 204 -4.94 0.20 -17.66
C ALA A 204 -5.30 -0.83 -16.60
N SER A 205 -4.67 -0.75 -15.41
CA SER A 205 -4.98 -1.63 -14.28
C SER A 205 -6.44 -1.47 -13.84
N LEU A 206 -6.96 -0.23 -13.75
CA LEU A 206 -8.35 0.02 -13.39
C LEU A 206 -9.31 -0.56 -14.44
N GLY A 207 -9.03 -0.32 -15.72
CA GLY A 207 -9.85 -0.84 -16.82
C GLY A 207 -9.91 -2.37 -16.84
N ILE A 208 -8.75 -3.03 -16.69
CA ILE A 208 -8.69 -4.50 -16.58
C ILE A 208 -9.45 -4.96 -15.32
N GLY A 209 -9.23 -4.30 -14.18
CA GLY A 209 -9.91 -4.64 -12.95
C GLY A 209 -11.44 -4.57 -13.07
N ILE A 210 -11.98 -3.52 -13.68
CA ILE A 210 -13.44 -3.37 -13.90
C ILE A 210 -13.97 -4.43 -14.85
N LEU A 211 -13.19 -4.83 -15.87
CA LEU A 211 -13.64 -5.83 -16.86
C LEU A 211 -13.69 -7.25 -16.30
N VAL A 212 -12.89 -7.56 -15.27
CA VAL A 212 -12.81 -8.91 -14.68
C VAL A 212 -13.59 -9.06 -13.38
N GLY A 213 -14.19 -7.99 -12.86
CA GLY A 213 -15.06 -7.95 -11.66
C GLY A 213 -16.49 -7.69 -12.02
#